data_d9a2dbc57a6b78b06d6ea54cd86b1e71
#
_entry.id   d9a2dbc57a6b78b06d6ea54cd86b1e71
#
_cell.length_a   1.000
_cell.length_b   1.000
_cell.length_c   1.000
_cell.angle_alpha   90.00
_cell.angle_beta   90.00
_cell.angle_gamma   90.00
#
_symmetry.space_group_name_H-M   'P 1'
#
loop_
_entity.id
_entity.type
_entity.pdbx_description
1 polymer ?
#
loop_
_entity_poly.entity_id
_entity_poly.type
_entity_poly.pdbx_seq_one_letter_code
_entity_poly.pdbx_strand_id
1 'polypeptide(L)'
;MPSQFFGLNTAYKGLLASNAALNTTSNNISNVQTKGYSRQQVVQQASDALRVFQTYGCAGAGVDTIAIERVRNEFYDTKYWGANTNMGEYSIKQYYMQQLETYFSDDGKTTGFKTIFDQFSVTGLQAVLKAASDKTTKAQFIGYAGNLTEYFRSMVGNLEKVQKDANQELKLKVDEINSLAGEIASLNKQINVIELTGSKANELRDRRTVLLDQLSNIVDIQTQEIPITDANNPDRETGAYRFLVRIGGG
;
A
#
# COMPACT_ATOMS: atom_id res chain seq x y z
N MET A 1 -2.31 -50.55 30.15
CA MET A 1 -1.06 -49.94 30.60
C MET A 1 -0.51 -49.09 29.46
N PRO A 2 -0.03 -47.89 29.70
CA PRO A 2 0.68 -47.17 28.66
C PRO A 2 1.87 -48.03 28.21
N SER A 3 2.18 -48.01 26.93
CA SER A 3 3.34 -48.70 26.34
C SER A 3 4.62 -48.31 27.08
N GLN A 4 5.58 -49.25 27.18
CA GLN A 4 6.92 -48.92 27.73
C GLN A 4 7.60 -47.75 27.01
N PHE A 5 7.17 -47.44 25.76
CA PHE A 5 7.64 -46.33 24.96
C PHE A 5 6.84 -45.01 25.14
N PHE A 6 5.85 -45.00 26.05
CA PHE A 6 5.01 -43.82 26.26
C PHE A 6 5.82 -42.57 26.65
N GLY A 7 6.75 -42.72 27.61
CA GLY A 7 7.65 -41.62 28.00
C GLY A 7 8.57 -41.17 26.87
N LEU A 8 9.07 -42.11 26.05
CA LEU A 8 9.88 -41.81 24.88
C LEU A 8 9.07 -41.01 23.81
N ASN A 9 7.83 -41.39 23.57
CA ASN A 9 6.95 -40.66 22.65
C ASN A 9 6.64 -39.27 23.13
N THR A 10 6.38 -39.08 24.44
CA THR A 10 6.19 -37.76 25.06
C THR A 10 7.44 -36.89 24.90
N ALA A 11 8.63 -37.43 25.17
CA ALA A 11 9.90 -36.71 24.97
C ALA A 11 10.16 -36.39 23.49
N TYR A 12 9.84 -37.31 22.58
CA TYR A 12 9.98 -37.06 21.13
C TYR A 12 9.07 -35.95 20.63
N LYS A 13 7.80 -35.91 21.06
CA LYS A 13 6.89 -34.79 20.76
C LYS A 13 7.42 -33.46 21.29
N GLY A 14 7.95 -33.43 22.50
CA GLY A 14 8.57 -32.23 23.07
C GLY A 14 9.77 -31.76 22.27
N LEU A 15 10.61 -32.72 21.77
CA LEU A 15 11.75 -32.39 20.92
C LEU A 15 11.29 -31.80 19.58
N LEU A 16 10.31 -32.38 18.92
CA LEU A 16 9.73 -31.86 17.67
C LEU A 16 9.18 -30.45 17.85
N ALA A 17 8.44 -30.20 18.90
CA ALA A 17 7.88 -28.90 19.23
C ALA A 17 8.98 -27.85 19.49
N SER A 18 10.04 -28.23 20.21
CA SER A 18 11.20 -27.36 20.46
C SER A 18 11.96 -27.05 19.17
N ASN A 19 12.14 -28.04 18.29
CA ASN A 19 12.77 -27.81 16.99
C ASN A 19 11.94 -26.89 16.10
N ALA A 20 10.62 -27.04 16.07
CA ALA A 20 9.72 -26.12 15.35
C ALA A 20 9.86 -24.68 15.88
N ALA A 21 9.90 -24.50 17.20
CA ALA A 21 10.06 -23.19 17.84
C ALA A 21 11.42 -22.56 17.53
N LEU A 22 12.51 -23.33 17.57
CA LEU A 22 13.86 -22.88 17.23
C LEU A 22 13.95 -22.47 15.75
N ASN A 23 13.42 -23.29 14.84
CA ASN A 23 13.40 -23.00 13.40
C ASN A 23 12.60 -21.73 13.11
N THR A 24 11.42 -21.57 13.73
CA THR A 24 10.60 -20.36 13.57
C THR A 24 11.30 -19.13 14.12
N THR A 25 11.97 -19.24 15.28
CA THR A 25 12.75 -18.13 15.85
C THR A 25 13.93 -17.76 14.94
N SER A 26 14.65 -18.73 14.43
CA SER A 26 15.75 -18.55 13.47
C SER A 26 15.28 -17.84 12.20
N ASN A 27 14.12 -18.26 11.65
CA ASN A 27 13.51 -17.64 10.50
C ASN A 27 13.09 -16.18 10.79
N ASN A 28 12.52 -15.91 11.96
CA ASN A 28 12.16 -14.54 12.40
C ASN A 28 13.41 -13.64 12.48
N ILE A 29 14.52 -14.14 13.05
CA ILE A 29 15.77 -13.39 13.18
C ILE A 29 16.36 -13.11 11.79
N SER A 30 16.39 -14.12 10.93
CA SER A 30 16.94 -13.99 9.58
C SER A 30 16.19 -12.99 8.73
N ASN A 31 14.88 -12.84 8.94
CA ASN A 31 14.00 -11.98 8.16
C ASN A 31 13.65 -10.65 8.86
N VAL A 32 14.31 -10.30 9.96
CA VAL A 32 14.00 -9.06 10.73
C VAL A 32 14.11 -7.78 9.88
N GLN A 33 14.98 -7.76 8.87
CA GLN A 33 15.20 -6.66 7.93
C GLN A 33 14.38 -6.81 6.64
N THR A 34 13.67 -7.92 6.43
CA THR A 34 12.92 -8.18 5.21
C THR A 34 11.63 -7.36 5.20
N LYS A 35 11.48 -6.47 4.22
CA LYS A 35 10.29 -5.61 4.08
C LYS A 35 9.03 -6.46 3.95
N GLY A 36 8.05 -6.17 4.80
CA GLY A 36 6.75 -6.85 4.79
C GLY A 36 6.73 -8.20 5.50
N TYR A 37 7.85 -8.67 6.03
CA TYR A 37 7.88 -9.89 6.82
C TYR A 37 7.12 -9.71 8.14
N SER A 38 6.22 -10.65 8.44
CA SER A 38 5.48 -10.70 9.69
C SER A 38 6.08 -11.77 10.60
N ARG A 39 6.36 -11.41 11.86
CA ARG A 39 6.85 -12.39 12.84
C ARG A 39 5.92 -13.60 12.92
N GLN A 40 6.50 -14.80 12.88
CA GLN A 40 5.75 -16.04 12.98
C GLN A 40 5.84 -16.61 14.40
N GLN A 41 4.80 -17.31 14.81
CA GLN A 41 4.69 -17.96 16.10
C GLN A 41 4.21 -19.39 15.91
N VAL A 42 4.83 -20.32 16.65
CA VAL A 42 4.39 -21.72 16.71
C VAL A 42 3.19 -21.82 17.64
N VAL A 43 2.11 -22.38 17.14
CA VAL A 43 0.91 -22.70 17.94
C VAL A 43 1.04 -24.13 18.43
N GLN A 44 1.04 -24.30 19.76
CA GLN A 44 1.21 -25.58 20.42
C GLN A 44 0.01 -25.86 21.32
N GLN A 45 -0.36 -27.12 21.42
CA GLN A 45 -1.41 -27.60 22.28
C GLN A 45 -0.95 -28.84 23.06
N ALA A 46 -1.42 -29.00 24.30
CA ALA A 46 -1.22 -30.25 25.02
C ALA A 46 -1.89 -31.40 24.26
N SER A 47 -1.14 -32.49 24.02
CA SER A 47 -1.70 -33.70 23.44
C SER A 47 -2.77 -34.29 24.34
N ASP A 48 -3.75 -34.99 23.77
CA ASP A 48 -4.81 -35.64 24.52
C ASP A 48 -4.22 -36.60 25.56
N ALA A 49 -4.66 -36.42 26.79
CA ALA A 49 -4.20 -37.25 27.90
C ALA A 49 -4.72 -38.69 27.76
N LEU A 50 -3.83 -39.67 27.90
CA LEU A 50 -4.21 -41.06 27.90
C LEU A 50 -4.79 -41.49 29.25
N ARG A 51 -5.97 -42.13 29.23
CA ARG A 51 -6.56 -42.73 30.43
C ARG A 51 -5.71 -43.92 30.89
N VAL A 52 -5.27 -43.84 32.13
CA VAL A 52 -4.46 -44.88 32.76
C VAL A 52 -5.31 -45.49 33.90
N PHE A 53 -5.41 -46.83 33.92
CA PHE A 53 -6.08 -47.55 34.98
C PHE A 53 -5.19 -47.65 36.22
N GLN A 54 -4.79 -46.49 36.74
CA GLN A 54 -3.95 -46.27 37.88
C GLN A 54 -4.59 -45.22 38.80
N THR A 55 -4.10 -45.09 40.00
CA THR A 55 -4.63 -44.13 41.03
C THR A 55 -4.63 -42.65 40.53
N TYR A 56 -3.79 -42.27 39.58
CA TYR A 56 -3.72 -40.89 39.02
C TYR A 56 -4.60 -40.69 37.77
N GLY A 57 -5.33 -41.68 37.32
CA GLY A 57 -6.41 -41.58 36.34
C GLY A 57 -5.99 -41.26 34.88
N CYS A 58 -5.25 -40.16 34.63
CA CYS A 58 -4.83 -39.74 33.30
C CYS A 58 -3.35 -39.38 33.27
N ALA A 59 -2.68 -39.78 32.19
CA ALA A 59 -1.28 -39.43 31.92
C ALA A 59 -1.19 -38.47 30.74
N GLY A 60 -0.46 -37.36 30.90
CA GLY A 60 -0.23 -36.37 29.83
C GLY A 60 0.61 -36.97 28.70
N ALA A 61 0.20 -36.77 27.46
CA ALA A 61 0.83 -37.37 26.26
C ALA A 61 1.82 -36.43 25.53
N GLY A 62 2.22 -35.32 26.16
CA GLY A 62 3.18 -34.38 25.59
C GLY A 62 2.50 -33.16 24.95
N VAL A 63 3.14 -32.63 23.90
CA VAL A 63 2.73 -31.42 23.17
C VAL A 63 2.67 -31.71 21.69
N ASP A 64 1.61 -31.22 21.04
CA ASP A 64 1.47 -31.24 19.57
C ASP A 64 1.66 -29.82 19.01
N THR A 65 2.43 -29.70 17.94
CA THR A 65 2.53 -28.47 17.16
C THR A 65 1.43 -28.46 16.12
N ILE A 66 0.50 -27.49 16.23
CA ILE A 66 -0.69 -27.42 15.37
C ILE A 66 -0.42 -26.62 14.11
N ALA A 67 0.20 -25.43 14.27
CA ALA A 67 0.45 -24.52 13.15
C ALA A 67 1.62 -23.59 13.44
N ILE A 68 2.13 -22.97 12.37
CA ILE A 68 2.99 -21.79 12.45
C ILE A 68 2.21 -20.64 11.84
N GLU A 69 1.87 -19.63 12.63
CA GLU A 69 1.01 -18.52 12.23
C GLU A 69 1.73 -17.19 12.31
N ARG A 70 1.32 -16.25 11.44
CA ARG A 70 1.80 -14.87 11.49
C ARG A 70 1.16 -14.12 12.66
N VAL A 71 1.96 -13.35 13.37
CA VAL A 71 1.46 -12.40 14.37
C VAL A 71 1.16 -11.10 13.66
N ARG A 72 -0.07 -10.96 13.17
CA ARG A 72 -0.55 -9.80 12.44
C ARG A 72 -1.99 -9.46 12.86
N ASN A 73 -2.34 -8.18 12.80
CA ASN A 73 -3.67 -7.71 13.14
C ASN A 73 -4.23 -6.89 11.97
N GLU A 74 -5.27 -7.42 11.32
CA GLU A 74 -5.94 -6.83 10.15
C GLU A 74 -6.53 -5.44 10.42
N PHE A 75 -6.89 -5.14 11.66
CA PHE A 75 -7.35 -3.80 12.02
C PHE A 75 -6.28 -2.73 11.78
N TYR A 76 -5.03 -3.03 12.14
CA TYR A 76 -3.92 -2.10 11.86
C TYR A 76 -3.58 -2.02 10.38
N ASP A 77 -3.71 -3.13 9.65
CA ASP A 77 -3.51 -3.14 8.20
C ASP A 77 -4.52 -2.23 7.50
N THR A 78 -5.80 -2.34 7.85
CA THR A 78 -6.86 -1.47 7.30
C THR A 78 -6.61 0.01 7.62
N LYS A 79 -6.19 0.31 8.86
CA LYS A 79 -5.84 1.68 9.25
C LYS A 79 -4.63 2.21 8.49
N TYR A 80 -3.63 1.36 8.30
CA TYR A 80 -2.43 1.70 7.53
C TYR A 80 -2.80 2.01 6.08
N TRP A 81 -3.60 1.16 5.41
CA TRP A 81 -4.00 1.38 4.02
C TRP A 81 -4.78 2.67 3.85
N GLY A 82 -5.73 2.99 4.72
CA GLY A 82 -6.44 4.26 4.65
C GLY A 82 -5.52 5.48 4.85
N ALA A 83 -4.56 5.41 5.78
CA ALA A 83 -3.57 6.48 5.96
C ALA A 83 -2.62 6.59 4.76
N ASN A 84 -2.22 5.46 4.17
CA ASN A 84 -1.33 5.40 3.02
C ASN A 84 -2.00 5.97 1.74
N THR A 85 -3.30 5.73 1.56
CA THR A 85 -4.10 6.35 0.49
C THR A 85 -4.12 7.88 0.62
N ASN A 86 -4.40 8.39 1.81
CA ASN A 86 -4.35 9.82 2.06
C ASN A 86 -2.96 10.41 1.80
N MET A 87 -1.90 9.71 2.23
CA MET A 87 -0.52 10.12 1.98
C MET A 87 -0.22 10.19 0.48
N GLY A 88 -0.63 9.19 -0.31
CA GLY A 88 -0.48 9.16 -1.76
C GLY A 88 -1.21 10.32 -2.43
N GLU A 89 -2.48 10.55 -2.05
CA GLU A 89 -3.30 11.65 -2.58
C GLU A 89 -2.67 13.01 -2.31
N TYR A 90 -2.28 13.28 -1.07
CA TYR A 90 -1.67 14.59 -0.73
C TYR A 90 -0.29 14.77 -1.34
N SER A 91 0.49 13.72 -1.48
CA SER A 91 1.80 13.75 -2.12
C SER A 91 1.72 14.19 -3.59
N ILE A 92 0.79 13.59 -4.36
CA ILE A 92 0.60 13.95 -5.77
C ILE A 92 0.00 15.35 -5.93
N LYS A 93 -0.94 15.75 -5.05
CA LYS A 93 -1.48 17.11 -5.02
C LYS A 93 -0.37 18.14 -4.74
N GLN A 94 0.48 17.88 -3.75
CA GLN A 94 1.59 18.73 -3.42
C GLN A 94 2.55 18.90 -4.61
N TYR A 95 2.89 17.78 -5.28
CA TYR A 95 3.77 17.81 -6.44
C TYR A 95 3.23 18.73 -7.55
N TYR A 96 1.97 18.58 -7.95
CA TYR A 96 1.38 19.43 -8.98
C TYR A 96 1.18 20.87 -8.54
N MET A 97 0.84 21.10 -7.27
CA MET A 97 0.71 22.45 -6.74
C MET A 97 2.05 23.19 -6.72
N GLN A 98 3.15 22.53 -6.39
CA GLN A 98 4.49 23.11 -6.47
C GLN A 98 4.89 23.43 -7.92
N GLN A 99 4.53 22.59 -8.90
CA GLN A 99 4.76 22.92 -10.31
C GLN A 99 3.97 24.15 -10.74
N LEU A 100 2.68 24.23 -10.37
CA LEU A 100 1.84 25.39 -10.66
C LEU A 100 2.39 26.65 -10.00
N GLU A 101 2.80 26.58 -8.72
CA GLU A 101 3.40 27.70 -8.00
C GLU A 101 4.61 28.28 -8.75
N THR A 102 5.46 27.43 -9.32
CA THR A 102 6.62 27.84 -10.11
C THR A 102 6.21 28.69 -11.33
N TYR A 103 5.08 28.37 -11.97
CA TYR A 103 4.60 29.15 -13.13
C TYR A 103 3.93 30.48 -12.72
N PHE A 104 3.39 30.57 -11.51
CA PHE A 104 2.77 31.79 -10.99
C PHE A 104 3.69 32.65 -10.12
N SER A 105 4.94 32.21 -9.95
CA SER A 105 5.92 32.91 -9.11
C SER A 105 6.19 34.33 -9.63
N ASP A 106 6.21 35.30 -8.71
CA ASP A 106 6.57 36.73 -8.94
C ASP A 106 7.34 37.22 -7.71
N ASP A 107 8.58 36.75 -7.56
CA ASP A 107 9.41 36.93 -6.37
C ASP A 107 10.52 38.01 -6.53
N GLY A 108 10.41 38.81 -7.59
CA GLY A 108 11.41 39.83 -7.93
C GLY A 108 12.67 39.29 -8.64
N LYS A 109 12.87 37.97 -8.67
CA LYS A 109 13.87 37.29 -9.53
C LYS A 109 13.22 36.75 -10.79
N THR A 110 11.98 36.31 -10.67
CA THR A 110 11.15 35.83 -11.77
C THR A 110 10.10 36.90 -12.07
N THR A 111 9.99 37.30 -13.35
CA THR A 111 8.97 38.25 -13.81
C THR A 111 7.64 37.54 -13.93
N GLY A 112 6.75 37.75 -12.98
CA GLY A 112 5.42 37.14 -12.96
C GLY A 112 4.32 38.08 -13.40
N PHE A 113 3.07 37.68 -13.19
CA PHE A 113 1.88 38.43 -13.64
C PHE A 113 1.84 39.84 -13.10
N LYS A 114 2.10 40.04 -11.80
CA LYS A 114 2.00 41.35 -11.17
C LYS A 114 2.99 42.35 -11.82
N THR A 115 4.23 41.94 -11.98
CA THR A 115 5.27 42.80 -12.59
C THR A 115 4.91 43.18 -14.03
N ILE A 116 4.44 42.22 -14.85
CA ILE A 116 4.05 42.48 -16.25
C ILE A 116 2.79 43.33 -16.31
N PHE A 117 1.82 43.11 -15.43
CA PHE A 117 0.60 43.88 -15.36
C PHE A 117 0.85 45.32 -14.88
N ASP A 118 1.74 45.52 -13.92
CA ASP A 118 2.17 46.86 -13.46
C ASP A 118 2.91 47.61 -14.58
N GLN A 119 3.75 46.93 -15.36
CA GLN A 119 4.37 47.54 -16.54
C GLN A 119 3.34 47.99 -17.57
N PHE A 120 2.31 47.17 -17.83
CA PHE A 120 1.24 47.53 -18.76
C PHE A 120 0.34 48.67 -18.20
N SER A 121 -0.18 48.51 -16.98
CA SER A 121 -1.19 49.42 -16.42
C SER A 121 -0.61 50.68 -15.82
N VAL A 122 0.44 50.56 -14.97
CA VAL A 122 0.99 51.68 -14.23
C VAL A 122 2.04 52.40 -15.08
N THR A 123 3.00 51.70 -15.66
CA THR A 123 4.08 52.31 -16.43
C THR A 123 3.61 52.74 -17.82
N GLY A 124 2.96 51.85 -18.57
CA GLY A 124 2.57 52.04 -19.95
C GLY A 124 1.34 52.91 -20.11
N LEU A 125 0.20 52.51 -19.55
CA LEU A 125 -1.07 53.22 -19.73
C LEU A 125 -1.04 54.60 -19.11
N GLN A 126 -0.50 54.78 -17.91
CA GLN A 126 -0.40 56.11 -17.28
C GLN A 126 0.54 57.03 -18.05
N ALA A 127 1.64 56.53 -18.63
CA ALA A 127 2.53 57.33 -19.46
C ALA A 127 1.80 57.84 -20.72
N VAL A 128 1.01 57.00 -21.40
CA VAL A 128 0.22 57.43 -22.55
C VAL A 128 -0.85 58.45 -22.17
N LEU A 129 -1.51 58.30 -21.02
CA LEU A 129 -2.50 59.30 -20.53
C LEU A 129 -1.87 60.67 -20.25
N LYS A 130 -0.60 60.73 -19.81
CA LYS A 130 0.14 61.97 -19.54
C LYS A 130 0.71 62.61 -20.81
N ALA A 131 1.09 61.80 -21.81
CA ALA A 131 1.74 62.25 -23.04
C ALA A 131 1.13 61.60 -24.29
N ALA A 132 -0.17 61.79 -24.49
CA ALA A 132 -0.96 61.10 -25.52
C ALA A 132 -0.55 61.42 -26.97
N SER A 133 0.20 62.49 -27.23
CA SER A 133 0.72 62.84 -28.53
C SER A 133 2.09 62.25 -28.85
N ASP A 134 2.80 61.72 -27.81
CA ASP A 134 4.14 61.17 -28.01
C ASP A 134 4.13 59.77 -28.62
N LYS A 135 4.79 59.62 -29.76
CA LYS A 135 4.88 58.36 -30.50
C LYS A 135 5.71 57.32 -29.73
N THR A 136 6.73 57.72 -29.00
CA THR A 136 7.62 56.85 -28.24
C THR A 136 6.85 56.18 -27.12
N THR A 137 6.08 56.95 -26.36
CA THR A 137 5.25 56.49 -25.24
C THR A 137 4.18 55.52 -25.74
N LYS A 138 3.54 55.76 -26.90
CA LYS A 138 2.60 54.84 -27.53
C LYS A 138 3.26 53.52 -27.93
N ALA A 139 4.45 53.58 -28.54
CA ALA A 139 5.21 52.39 -28.92
C ALA A 139 5.60 51.54 -27.70
N GLN A 140 6.02 52.15 -26.61
CA GLN A 140 6.30 51.46 -25.34
C GLN A 140 5.06 50.77 -24.77
N PHE A 141 3.91 51.45 -24.76
CA PHE A 141 2.65 50.85 -24.31
C PHE A 141 2.24 49.62 -25.12
N ILE A 142 2.38 49.70 -26.47
CA ILE A 142 2.14 48.55 -27.36
C ILE A 142 3.13 47.41 -27.00
N GLY A 143 4.37 47.72 -26.70
CA GLY A 143 5.36 46.72 -26.25
C GLY A 143 4.93 46.03 -24.96
N TYR A 144 4.49 46.80 -23.95
CA TYR A 144 3.98 46.21 -22.71
C TYR A 144 2.72 45.37 -22.89
N ALA A 145 1.81 45.81 -23.79
CA ALA A 145 0.64 45.00 -24.17
C ALA A 145 1.05 43.67 -24.87
N GLY A 146 2.07 43.73 -25.71
CA GLY A 146 2.68 42.57 -26.32
C GLY A 146 3.25 41.58 -25.28
N ASN A 147 4.02 42.10 -24.32
CA ASN A 147 4.59 41.28 -23.23
C ASN A 147 3.49 40.61 -22.38
N LEU A 148 2.42 41.33 -22.08
CA LEU A 148 1.29 40.78 -21.35
C LEU A 148 0.60 39.63 -22.14
N THR A 149 0.42 39.82 -23.43
CA THR A 149 -0.16 38.81 -24.31
C THR A 149 0.75 37.55 -24.39
N GLU A 150 2.05 37.74 -24.51
CA GLU A 150 3.04 36.66 -24.55
C GLU A 150 3.09 35.92 -23.22
N TYR A 151 3.00 36.63 -22.10
CA TYR A 151 2.87 35.98 -20.78
C TYR A 151 1.67 35.06 -20.70
N PHE A 152 0.48 35.48 -21.11
CA PHE A 152 -0.69 34.62 -21.09
C PHE A 152 -0.56 33.44 -22.03
N ARG A 153 0.02 33.58 -23.22
CA ARG A 153 0.27 32.47 -24.14
C ARG A 153 1.23 31.44 -23.54
N SER A 154 2.31 31.92 -22.93
CA SER A 154 3.27 31.06 -22.23
C SER A 154 2.62 30.33 -21.08
N MET A 155 1.79 31.02 -20.28
CA MET A 155 1.06 30.43 -19.17
C MET A 155 0.12 29.31 -19.63
N VAL A 156 -0.68 29.55 -20.67
CA VAL A 156 -1.57 28.54 -21.24
C VAL A 156 -0.76 27.32 -21.70
N GLY A 157 0.34 27.53 -22.44
CA GLY A 157 1.20 26.43 -22.89
C GLY A 157 1.78 25.60 -21.73
N ASN A 158 2.17 26.28 -20.63
CA ASN A 158 2.67 25.60 -19.43
C ASN A 158 1.56 24.78 -18.73
N LEU A 159 0.36 25.35 -18.61
CA LEU A 159 -0.78 24.63 -18.00
C LEU A 159 -1.22 23.42 -18.84
N GLU A 160 -1.26 23.57 -20.17
CA GLU A 160 -1.54 22.45 -21.09
C GLU A 160 -0.51 21.33 -20.97
N LYS A 161 0.77 21.69 -20.76
CA LYS A 161 1.84 20.72 -20.53
C LYS A 161 1.61 19.96 -19.22
N VAL A 162 1.33 20.68 -18.11
CA VAL A 162 1.02 20.03 -16.82
C VAL A 162 -0.18 19.10 -16.96
N GLN A 163 -1.24 19.50 -17.65
CA GLN A 163 -2.40 18.67 -17.90
C GLN A 163 -2.04 17.40 -18.67
N LYS A 164 -1.21 17.53 -19.70
CA LYS A 164 -0.75 16.38 -20.49
C LYS A 164 0.11 15.42 -19.65
N ASP A 165 1.02 15.95 -18.84
CA ASP A 165 1.88 15.17 -17.97
C ASP A 165 1.04 14.43 -16.91
N ALA A 166 0.04 15.09 -16.30
CA ALA A 166 -0.89 14.48 -15.36
C ALA A 166 -1.72 13.34 -15.99
N ASN A 167 -2.21 13.55 -17.23
CA ASN A 167 -2.94 12.50 -17.96
C ASN A 167 -2.06 11.29 -18.29
N GLN A 168 -0.78 11.52 -18.61
CA GLN A 168 0.16 10.44 -18.85
C GLN A 168 0.48 9.68 -17.56
N GLU A 169 0.69 10.39 -16.46
CA GLU A 169 0.91 9.78 -15.14
C GLU A 169 -0.29 8.95 -14.71
N LEU A 170 -1.52 9.47 -14.89
CA LEU A 170 -2.74 8.72 -14.61
C LEU A 170 -2.78 7.39 -15.36
N LYS A 171 -2.42 7.38 -16.65
CA LYS A 171 -2.35 6.14 -17.43
C LYS A 171 -1.35 5.15 -16.84
N LEU A 172 -0.13 5.62 -16.48
CA LEU A 172 0.88 4.76 -15.85
C LEU A 172 0.39 4.19 -14.51
N LYS A 173 -0.35 4.99 -13.71
CA LYS A 173 -0.94 4.52 -12.46
C LYS A 173 -2.03 3.46 -12.67
N VAL A 174 -2.84 3.59 -13.70
CA VAL A 174 -3.83 2.55 -14.07
C VAL A 174 -3.13 1.25 -14.48
N ASP A 175 -2.07 1.34 -15.27
CA ASP A 175 -1.29 0.16 -15.67
C ASP A 175 -0.62 -0.50 -14.45
N GLU A 176 -0.10 0.28 -13.50
CA GLU A 176 0.45 -0.20 -12.22
C GLU A 176 -0.61 -0.92 -11.37
N ILE A 177 -1.81 -0.35 -11.24
CA ILE A 177 -2.95 -0.98 -10.54
C ILE A 177 -3.28 -2.34 -11.16
N ASN A 178 -3.37 -2.42 -12.49
CA ASN A 178 -3.69 -3.66 -13.20
C ASN A 178 -2.60 -4.73 -12.98
N SER A 179 -1.33 -4.34 -12.98
CA SER A 179 -0.21 -5.25 -12.69
C SER A 179 -0.30 -5.79 -11.26
N LEU A 180 -0.46 -4.90 -10.26
CA LEU A 180 -0.58 -5.28 -8.86
C LEU A 180 -1.79 -6.20 -8.62
N ALA A 181 -2.93 -5.91 -9.25
CA ALA A 181 -4.12 -6.76 -9.18
C ALA A 181 -3.87 -8.17 -9.75
N GLY A 182 -3.16 -8.26 -10.87
CA GLY A 182 -2.75 -9.53 -11.48
C GLY A 182 -1.84 -10.36 -10.58
N GLU A 183 -0.86 -9.71 -9.95
CA GLU A 183 0.07 -10.35 -9.01
C GLU A 183 -0.65 -10.82 -7.75
N ILE A 184 -1.54 -10.00 -7.16
CA ILE A 184 -2.37 -10.36 -6.00
C ILE A 184 -3.26 -11.57 -6.35
N ALA A 185 -3.88 -11.59 -7.52
CA ALA A 185 -4.70 -12.72 -7.96
C ALA A 185 -3.88 -14.01 -8.12
N SER A 186 -2.65 -13.93 -8.62
CA SER A 186 -1.72 -15.05 -8.71
C SER A 186 -1.33 -15.58 -7.33
N LEU A 187 -0.97 -14.69 -6.39
CA LEU A 187 -0.66 -15.07 -5.02
C LEU A 187 -1.84 -15.71 -4.31
N ASN A 188 -3.07 -15.20 -4.50
CA ASN A 188 -4.27 -15.80 -3.93
C ASN A 188 -4.46 -17.27 -4.37
N LYS A 189 -4.20 -17.58 -5.65
CA LYS A 189 -4.25 -18.96 -6.14
C LYS A 189 -3.18 -19.83 -5.47
N GLN A 190 -1.94 -19.34 -5.34
CA GLN A 190 -0.86 -20.08 -4.71
C GLN A 190 -1.12 -20.31 -3.22
N ILE A 191 -1.63 -19.31 -2.50
CA ILE A 191 -2.02 -19.41 -1.09
C ILE A 191 -3.07 -20.50 -0.92
N ASN A 192 -4.14 -20.48 -1.73
CA ASN A 192 -5.20 -21.47 -1.64
C ASN A 192 -4.71 -22.90 -1.90
N VAL A 193 -3.79 -23.09 -2.86
CA VAL A 193 -3.22 -24.44 -3.12
C VAL A 193 -2.47 -24.97 -1.89
N ILE A 194 -1.72 -24.13 -1.18
CA ILE A 194 -0.99 -24.53 0.02
C ILE A 194 -1.96 -24.74 1.19
N GLU A 195 -2.92 -23.85 1.39
CA GLU A 195 -3.80 -23.86 2.57
C GLU A 195 -4.87 -24.97 2.49
N LEU A 196 -5.23 -25.41 1.30
CA LEU A 196 -6.04 -26.65 1.12
C LEU A 196 -5.37 -27.89 1.72
N THR A 197 -4.05 -27.92 1.86
CA THR A 197 -3.32 -29.03 2.49
C THR A 197 -3.25 -28.94 4.03
N GLY A 198 -3.87 -27.91 4.63
CA GLY A 198 -3.86 -27.65 6.08
C GLY A 198 -2.66 -26.85 6.59
N SER A 199 -1.75 -26.42 5.69
CA SER A 199 -0.61 -25.56 6.03
C SER A 199 -0.99 -24.09 5.88
N LYS A 200 -0.28 -23.17 6.57
CA LYS A 200 -0.45 -21.71 6.39
C LYS A 200 0.65 -21.16 5.46
N ALA A 201 0.24 -20.47 4.42
CA ALA A 201 1.14 -19.88 3.41
C ALA A 201 1.69 -18.50 3.86
N ASN A 202 2.38 -18.46 5.00
CA ASN A 202 2.78 -17.23 5.69
C ASN A 202 3.56 -16.27 4.78
N GLU A 203 4.59 -16.74 4.08
CA GLU A 203 5.44 -15.93 3.22
C GLU A 203 4.70 -15.37 2.01
N LEU A 204 3.77 -16.14 1.42
CA LEU A 204 2.95 -15.68 0.30
C LEU A 204 1.91 -14.66 0.77
N ARG A 205 1.36 -14.85 1.96
CA ARG A 205 0.47 -13.87 2.59
C ARG A 205 1.20 -12.57 2.91
N ASP A 206 2.46 -12.62 3.33
CA ASP A 206 3.30 -11.44 3.55
C ASP A 206 3.58 -10.70 2.23
N ARG A 207 3.95 -11.42 1.17
CA ARG A 207 4.12 -10.84 -0.17
C ARG A 207 2.83 -10.18 -0.67
N ARG A 208 1.67 -10.84 -0.51
CA ARG A 208 0.37 -10.26 -0.85
C ARG A 208 0.14 -8.94 -0.10
N THR A 209 0.47 -8.88 1.18
CA THR A 209 0.31 -7.67 1.97
C THR A 209 1.20 -6.54 1.47
N VAL A 210 2.44 -6.81 1.08
CA VAL A 210 3.31 -5.79 0.47
C VAL A 210 2.72 -5.23 -0.82
N LEU A 211 2.09 -6.06 -1.66
CA LEU A 211 1.39 -5.58 -2.86
C LEU A 211 0.15 -4.75 -2.52
N LEU A 212 -0.58 -5.11 -1.46
CA LEU A 212 -1.70 -4.32 -0.95
C LEU A 212 -1.24 -2.96 -0.40
N ASP A 213 -0.10 -2.92 0.28
CA ASP A 213 0.52 -1.68 0.75
C ASP A 213 0.87 -0.75 -0.43
N GLN A 214 1.40 -1.31 -1.52
CA GLN A 214 1.69 -0.54 -2.74
C GLN A 214 0.40 -0.06 -3.42
N LEU A 215 -0.60 -0.92 -3.54
CA LEU A 215 -1.89 -0.59 -4.15
C LEU A 215 -2.61 0.50 -3.35
N SER A 216 -2.58 0.44 -2.01
CA SER A 216 -3.22 1.43 -1.15
C SER A 216 -2.60 2.82 -1.24
N ASN A 217 -1.36 2.95 -1.70
CA ASN A 217 -0.75 4.26 -1.96
C ASN A 217 -1.31 4.95 -3.22
N ILE A 218 -1.92 4.18 -4.12
CA ILE A 218 -2.47 4.69 -5.39
C ILE A 218 -3.97 4.90 -5.30
N VAL A 219 -4.67 3.95 -4.66
CA VAL A 219 -6.15 3.93 -4.58
C VAL A 219 -6.62 3.45 -3.22
N ASP A 220 -7.80 3.89 -2.80
CA ASP A 220 -8.45 3.36 -1.60
C ASP A 220 -8.83 1.90 -1.83
N ILE A 221 -8.48 1.02 -0.87
CA ILE A 221 -8.73 -0.40 -0.93
C ILE A 221 -9.48 -0.91 0.30
N GLN A 222 -10.39 -1.82 0.05
CA GLN A 222 -11.07 -2.59 1.08
C GLN A 222 -10.83 -4.08 0.81
N THR A 223 -10.45 -4.81 1.83
CA THR A 223 -10.17 -6.25 1.72
C THR A 223 -11.17 -7.06 2.52
N GLN A 224 -11.54 -8.22 2.01
CA GLN A 224 -12.39 -9.18 2.70
C GLN A 224 -11.90 -10.60 2.41
N GLU A 225 -11.66 -11.38 3.45
CA GLU A 225 -11.33 -12.80 3.34
C GLU A 225 -12.56 -13.64 3.75
N ILE A 226 -13.05 -14.47 2.84
CA ILE A 226 -14.24 -15.30 3.03
C ILE A 226 -13.81 -16.76 2.91
N PRO A 227 -14.05 -17.62 3.94
CA PRO A 227 -13.74 -19.04 3.86
C PRO A 227 -14.59 -19.69 2.75
N ILE A 228 -13.97 -20.63 2.02
CA ILE A 228 -14.66 -21.45 1.04
C ILE A 228 -15.10 -22.72 1.75
N THR A 229 -16.40 -22.96 1.76
CA THR A 229 -17.01 -24.16 2.34
C THR A 229 -17.12 -25.28 1.33
N ASP A 230 -17.23 -26.52 1.81
CA ASP A 230 -17.44 -27.70 0.98
C ASP A 230 -18.84 -27.64 0.31
N ALA A 231 -18.90 -27.91 -0.99
CA ALA A 231 -20.15 -27.88 -1.76
C ALA A 231 -21.20 -28.90 -1.24
N ASN A 232 -20.76 -29.99 -0.64
CA ASN A 232 -21.62 -31.05 -0.10
C ASN A 232 -21.92 -30.88 1.40
N ASN A 233 -21.14 -30.07 2.11
CA ASN A 233 -21.32 -29.74 3.53
C ASN A 233 -20.96 -28.27 3.79
N PRO A 234 -21.94 -27.35 3.75
CA PRO A 234 -21.71 -25.93 3.93
C PRO A 234 -21.11 -25.53 5.30
N ASP A 235 -21.24 -26.39 6.31
CA ASP A 235 -20.67 -26.15 7.65
C ASP A 235 -19.18 -26.52 7.74
N ARG A 236 -18.65 -27.17 6.69
CA ARG A 236 -17.25 -27.59 6.63
C ARG A 236 -16.42 -26.61 5.78
N GLU A 237 -15.49 -25.93 6.39
CA GLU A 237 -14.50 -25.13 5.68
C GLU A 237 -13.48 -26.02 4.95
N THR A 238 -13.13 -25.66 3.73
CA THR A 238 -12.14 -26.39 2.91
C THR A 238 -10.70 -26.04 3.26
N GLY A 239 -10.48 -25.00 4.06
CA GLY A 239 -9.16 -24.41 4.35
C GLY A 239 -8.72 -23.35 3.31
N ALA A 240 -9.39 -23.28 2.16
CA ALA A 240 -9.16 -22.23 1.18
C ALA A 240 -10.03 -20.99 1.47
N TYR A 241 -9.56 -19.82 1.01
CA TYR A 241 -10.23 -18.54 1.21
C TYR A 241 -10.41 -17.79 -0.10
N ARG A 242 -11.56 -17.15 -0.27
CA ARG A 242 -11.77 -16.14 -1.29
C ARG A 242 -11.33 -14.79 -0.74
N PHE A 243 -10.21 -14.28 -1.23
CA PHE A 243 -9.72 -12.97 -0.86
C PHE A 243 -10.18 -11.95 -1.90
N LEU A 244 -11.03 -11.02 -1.46
CA LEU A 244 -11.59 -9.95 -2.29
C LEU A 244 -10.87 -8.66 -1.98
N VAL A 245 -10.48 -7.92 -3.03
CA VAL A 245 -9.98 -6.56 -2.94
C VAL A 245 -10.92 -5.68 -3.74
N ARG A 246 -11.53 -4.71 -3.09
CA ARG A 246 -12.38 -3.70 -3.71
C ARG A 246 -11.60 -2.40 -3.79
N ILE A 247 -11.72 -1.69 -4.90
CA ILE A 247 -11.05 -0.42 -5.17
C ILE A 247 -12.13 0.67 -5.22
N GLY A 248 -11.85 1.79 -4.53
CA GLY A 248 -12.80 2.89 -4.38
C GLY A 248 -13.87 2.59 -3.34
N GLY A 249 -14.29 3.59 -2.60
CA GLY A 249 -15.31 3.49 -1.56
C GLY A 249 -16.72 3.31 -2.14
N GLY A 250 -16.96 2.19 -2.82
CA GLY A 250 -18.26 1.79 -3.37
C GLY A 250 -18.88 0.63 -2.59
#